data_deefd4f1900860ddc56369f63a677a7e
#
_entry.id   deefd4f1900860ddc56369f63a677a7e
#
_cell.length_a   1.000
_cell.length_b   1.000
_cell.length_c   1.000
_cell.angle_alpha   90.00
_cell.angle_beta   90.00
_cell.angle_gamma   90.00
#
_symmetry.space_group_name_H-M   'P 1'
#
loop_
_entity.id
_entity.type
_entity.pdbx_description
1 polymer ?
#
loop_
_entity_poly.entity_id
_entity_poly.type
_entity_poly.pdbx_seq_one_letter_code
_entity_poly.pdbx_strand_id
1 'polypeptide(L)'
;MPHPPAWLATAIDVVLRAGEVQMRHLGGDLQIDKKGPIDLVTRVDLEVERMCRDTIAERFPDHGVLAEEFENDRTGARHRWVFDPVDGTVNYAHGLPIFCSCLALEVDGRPEVAAVCDPTRRELFTAERGVGAWLNGAPLRVSGAGAVLDALLCTGFAYDVHETIYEVVDLFAAFVARARAVRRLGSAALDLCYVAAGRLDGFWEQRLHPWDFSAASLVVEESGGLVSRFDGSSFDTQCGQIVASNGRIHEEMIAVIAGSPPPAAGQGRAPNRTT
;
A
#
# COMPACT_ATOMS: atom_id res chain seq x y z
N MET A 1 9.28 -14.03 -19.20
CA MET A 1 9.13 -13.27 -20.48
C MET A 1 8.51 -11.94 -20.09
N PRO A 2 8.87 -10.82 -20.74
CA PRO A 2 8.24 -9.54 -20.44
C PRO A 2 6.72 -9.65 -20.71
N HIS A 3 5.94 -8.96 -19.86
CA HIS A 3 4.49 -8.92 -19.99
C HIS A 3 4.05 -8.13 -21.24
N PRO A 4 2.81 -8.29 -21.71
CA PRO A 4 2.29 -7.45 -22.77
C PRO A 4 2.39 -5.97 -22.38
N PRO A 5 3.03 -5.09 -23.17
CA PRO A 5 3.20 -3.67 -22.84
C PRO A 5 1.88 -2.95 -22.56
N ALA A 6 0.77 -3.47 -23.11
CA ALA A 6 -0.57 -2.93 -22.89
C ALA A 6 -1.03 -3.03 -21.43
N TRP A 7 -0.55 -3.98 -20.63
CA TRP A 7 -0.97 -4.14 -19.25
C TRP A 7 -0.51 -2.97 -18.39
N LEU A 8 0.80 -2.71 -18.34
CA LEU A 8 1.35 -1.60 -17.56
C LEU A 8 0.86 -0.24 -18.10
N ALA A 9 0.79 -0.08 -19.41
CA ALA A 9 0.29 1.15 -20.02
C ALA A 9 -1.18 1.42 -19.64
N THR A 10 -2.01 0.39 -19.52
CA THR A 10 -3.40 0.56 -19.07
C THR A 10 -3.47 0.88 -17.57
N ALA A 11 -2.65 0.22 -16.74
CA ALA A 11 -2.59 0.56 -15.31
C ALA A 11 -2.21 2.03 -15.09
N ILE A 12 -1.19 2.51 -15.80
CA ILE A 12 -0.74 3.91 -15.77
C ILE A 12 -1.86 4.86 -16.24
N ASP A 13 -2.49 4.60 -17.39
CA ASP A 13 -3.56 5.44 -17.92
C ASP A 13 -4.72 5.60 -16.92
N VAL A 14 -5.16 4.49 -16.31
CA VAL A 14 -6.26 4.49 -15.35
C VAL A 14 -5.92 5.31 -14.12
N VAL A 15 -4.76 5.06 -13.46
CA VAL A 15 -4.44 5.77 -12.21
C VAL A 15 -4.13 7.26 -12.43
N LEU A 16 -3.61 7.65 -13.59
CA LEU A 16 -3.41 9.06 -13.93
C LEU A 16 -4.75 9.78 -14.13
N ARG A 17 -5.68 9.18 -14.86
CA ARG A 17 -7.04 9.73 -15.03
C ARG A 17 -7.80 9.77 -13.72
N ALA A 18 -7.64 8.76 -12.86
CA ALA A 18 -8.17 8.76 -11.50
C ALA A 18 -7.64 9.96 -10.70
N GLY A 19 -6.33 10.19 -10.72
CA GLY A 19 -5.72 11.35 -10.09
C GLY A 19 -6.23 12.70 -10.61
N GLU A 20 -6.51 12.82 -11.91
CA GLU A 20 -7.12 14.03 -12.50
C GLU A 20 -8.54 14.25 -11.96
N VAL A 21 -9.35 13.20 -11.83
CA VAL A 21 -10.69 13.28 -11.24
C VAL A 21 -10.61 13.68 -9.77
N GLN A 22 -9.75 13.03 -8.99
CA GLN A 22 -9.52 13.35 -7.58
C GLN A 22 -9.15 14.83 -7.40
N MET A 23 -8.18 15.33 -8.15
CA MET A 23 -7.72 16.74 -8.03
C MET A 23 -8.78 17.75 -8.49
N ARG A 24 -9.64 17.40 -9.44
CA ARG A 24 -10.75 18.24 -9.88
C ARG A 24 -11.78 18.47 -8.78
N HIS A 25 -12.01 17.48 -7.94
CA HIS A 25 -13.03 17.51 -6.90
C HIS A 25 -12.48 17.80 -5.50
N LEU A 26 -11.16 17.82 -5.32
CA LEU A 26 -10.52 18.05 -4.02
C LEU A 26 -10.94 19.43 -3.45
N GLY A 27 -11.47 19.43 -2.23
CA GLY A 27 -11.95 20.63 -1.54
C GLY A 27 -13.32 21.14 -2.01
N GLY A 28 -13.99 20.43 -2.94
CA GLY A 28 -15.35 20.71 -3.39
C GLY A 28 -16.43 19.97 -2.60
N ASP A 29 -17.67 19.97 -3.13
CA ASP A 29 -18.75 19.13 -2.60
C ASP A 29 -18.53 17.68 -3.04
N LEU A 30 -18.14 16.82 -2.10
CA LEU A 30 -17.78 15.43 -2.36
C LEU A 30 -18.99 14.47 -2.29
N GLN A 31 -20.14 14.93 -1.76
CA GLN A 31 -21.31 14.07 -1.52
C GLN A 31 -20.89 12.79 -0.77
N ILE A 32 -20.43 12.98 0.48
CA ILE A 32 -19.86 11.91 1.30
C ILE A 32 -21.00 11.05 1.87
N ASP A 33 -20.94 9.75 1.60
CA ASP A 33 -21.78 8.73 2.25
C ASP A 33 -20.94 7.88 3.21
N LYS A 34 -21.62 7.13 4.08
CA LYS A 34 -20.97 6.25 5.07
C LYS A 34 -21.25 4.79 4.74
N LYS A 35 -20.20 3.99 4.59
CA LYS A 35 -20.27 2.52 4.53
C LYS A 35 -20.30 1.90 5.94
N GLY A 36 -19.76 2.60 6.93
CA GLY A 36 -19.66 2.18 8.33
C GLY A 36 -19.52 3.38 9.28
N PRO A 37 -19.25 3.16 10.58
CA PRO A 37 -19.12 4.23 11.56
C PRO A 37 -18.07 5.28 11.20
N ILE A 38 -16.94 4.86 10.66
CA ILE A 38 -15.80 5.70 10.25
C ILE A 38 -15.37 5.45 8.79
N ASP A 39 -16.00 4.53 8.09
CA ASP A 39 -15.73 4.21 6.70
C ASP A 39 -16.57 5.11 5.79
N LEU A 40 -15.91 5.78 4.84
CA LEU A 40 -16.50 6.79 3.97
C LEU A 40 -16.39 6.36 2.50
N VAL A 41 -17.38 6.78 1.72
CA VAL A 41 -17.33 6.77 0.26
C VAL A 41 -17.72 8.13 -0.27
N THR A 42 -17.08 8.58 -1.32
CA THR A 42 -17.43 9.82 -2.00
C THR A 42 -17.91 9.53 -3.43
N ARG A 43 -18.56 10.52 -4.04
CA ARG A 43 -18.92 10.39 -5.46
C ARG A 43 -17.69 10.18 -6.37
N VAL A 44 -16.51 10.59 -5.90
CA VAL A 44 -15.26 10.47 -6.65
C VAL A 44 -14.82 9.01 -6.72
N ASP A 45 -14.94 8.27 -5.62
CA ASP A 45 -14.67 6.82 -5.59
C ASP A 45 -15.52 6.10 -6.65
N LEU A 46 -16.84 6.39 -6.68
CA LEU A 46 -17.77 5.79 -7.63
C LEU A 46 -17.50 6.20 -9.09
N GLU A 47 -17.15 7.48 -9.34
CA GLU A 47 -16.83 7.98 -10.68
C GLU A 47 -15.57 7.32 -11.22
N VAL A 48 -14.54 7.25 -10.38
CA VAL A 48 -13.23 6.69 -10.72
C VAL A 48 -13.31 5.19 -10.95
N GLU A 49 -14.04 4.45 -10.11
CA GLU A 49 -14.19 3.01 -10.31
C GLU A 49 -14.97 2.68 -11.59
N ARG A 50 -16.04 3.41 -11.92
CA ARG A 50 -16.76 3.23 -13.19
C ARG A 50 -15.81 3.44 -14.38
N MET A 51 -15.05 4.52 -14.37
CA MET A 51 -14.07 4.82 -15.42
C MET A 51 -13.04 3.69 -15.59
N CYS A 52 -12.55 3.12 -14.48
CA CYS A 52 -11.65 1.97 -14.52
C CYS A 52 -12.32 0.76 -15.16
N ARG A 53 -13.51 0.38 -14.69
CA ARG A 53 -14.26 -0.78 -15.20
C ARG A 53 -14.55 -0.67 -16.69
N ASP A 54 -15.00 0.50 -17.15
CA ASP A 54 -15.27 0.77 -18.57
C ASP A 54 -14.00 0.60 -19.42
N THR A 55 -12.88 1.15 -18.93
CA THR A 55 -11.57 1.05 -19.61
C THR A 55 -11.10 -0.41 -19.71
N ILE A 56 -11.28 -1.19 -18.62
CA ILE A 56 -10.87 -2.60 -18.62
C ILE A 56 -11.80 -3.43 -19.52
N ALA A 57 -13.11 -3.21 -19.47
CA ALA A 57 -14.07 -3.92 -20.31
C ALA A 57 -13.82 -3.68 -21.80
N GLU A 58 -13.42 -2.47 -22.17
CA GLU A 58 -13.07 -2.12 -23.56
C GLU A 58 -11.77 -2.79 -24.02
N ARG A 59 -10.71 -2.71 -23.21
CA ARG A 59 -9.37 -3.16 -23.60
C ARG A 59 -9.11 -4.64 -23.36
N PHE A 60 -9.74 -5.21 -22.33
CA PHE A 60 -9.53 -6.60 -21.87
C PHE A 60 -10.86 -7.26 -21.51
N PRO A 61 -11.73 -7.52 -22.48
CA PRO A 61 -13.10 -8.00 -22.23
C PRO A 61 -13.18 -9.34 -21.49
N ASP A 62 -12.11 -10.13 -21.45
CA ASP A 62 -12.05 -11.42 -20.74
C ASP A 62 -11.42 -11.35 -19.35
N HIS A 63 -10.92 -10.18 -18.93
CA HIS A 63 -10.36 -9.99 -17.59
C HIS A 63 -11.45 -9.70 -16.56
N GLY A 64 -11.23 -10.09 -15.29
CA GLY A 64 -12.08 -9.71 -14.17
C GLY A 64 -11.61 -8.40 -13.53
N VAL A 65 -12.51 -7.74 -12.79
CA VAL A 65 -12.20 -6.58 -11.97
C VAL A 65 -12.65 -6.84 -10.53
N LEU A 66 -11.73 -6.68 -9.59
CA LEU A 66 -11.97 -6.64 -8.14
C LEU A 66 -11.67 -5.22 -7.68
N ALA A 67 -12.66 -4.51 -7.16
CA ALA A 67 -12.48 -3.15 -6.67
C ALA A 67 -13.39 -2.89 -5.46
N GLU A 68 -13.22 -1.75 -4.82
CA GLU A 68 -13.78 -1.48 -3.51
C GLU A 68 -15.29 -1.22 -3.51
N GLU A 69 -15.82 -0.51 -4.53
CA GLU A 69 -17.13 0.13 -4.45
C GLU A 69 -18.27 -0.67 -5.10
N PHE A 70 -18.00 -1.39 -6.17
CA PHE A 70 -18.99 -2.18 -6.88
C PHE A 70 -18.73 -3.68 -6.75
N GLU A 71 -19.78 -4.46 -6.95
CA GLU A 71 -19.68 -5.92 -6.96
C GLU A 71 -18.62 -6.41 -7.97
N ASN A 72 -17.87 -7.43 -7.54
CA ASN A 72 -16.84 -8.03 -8.35
C ASN A 72 -17.43 -8.76 -9.54
N ASP A 73 -16.91 -8.50 -10.71
CA ASP A 73 -17.26 -9.25 -11.90
C ASP A 73 -16.26 -10.38 -12.19
N ARG A 74 -16.74 -11.40 -12.93
CA ARG A 74 -15.91 -12.54 -13.41
C ARG A 74 -15.02 -13.15 -12.32
N THR A 75 -15.59 -13.43 -11.17
CA THR A 75 -14.95 -14.16 -10.08
C THR A 75 -14.35 -15.47 -10.62
N GLY A 76 -13.03 -15.67 -10.46
CA GLY A 76 -12.29 -16.82 -10.99
C GLY A 76 -11.62 -16.60 -12.35
N ALA A 77 -11.68 -15.40 -12.94
CA ALA A 77 -10.88 -15.06 -14.10
C ALA A 77 -9.39 -15.18 -13.77
N ARG A 78 -8.62 -15.78 -14.70
CA ARG A 78 -7.17 -15.93 -14.56
C ARG A 78 -6.45 -14.57 -14.46
N HIS A 79 -6.92 -13.57 -15.24
CA HIS A 79 -6.43 -12.20 -15.24
C HIS A 79 -7.44 -11.34 -14.50
N ARG A 80 -7.03 -10.72 -13.42
CA ARG A 80 -7.90 -9.90 -12.57
C ARG A 80 -7.23 -8.57 -12.27
N TRP A 81 -7.90 -7.47 -12.63
CA TRP A 81 -7.50 -6.14 -12.20
C TRP A 81 -8.00 -5.88 -10.79
N VAL A 82 -7.11 -5.43 -9.92
CA VAL A 82 -7.40 -5.13 -8.52
C VAL A 82 -7.20 -3.65 -8.30
N PHE A 83 -8.25 -2.93 -7.94
CA PHE A 83 -8.30 -1.47 -7.99
C PHE A 83 -8.85 -0.85 -6.73
N ASP A 84 -8.13 0.15 -6.21
CA ASP A 84 -8.64 1.11 -5.23
C ASP A 84 -8.77 2.48 -5.89
N PRO A 85 -10.02 3.02 -5.99
CA PRO A 85 -10.25 4.32 -6.61
C PRO A 85 -9.67 5.49 -5.81
N VAL A 86 -9.70 5.43 -4.46
CA VAL A 86 -9.18 6.47 -3.56
C VAL A 86 -8.65 5.84 -2.28
N ASP A 87 -7.46 5.25 -2.30
CA ASP A 87 -6.79 4.84 -1.06
C ASP A 87 -6.49 6.08 -0.20
N GLY A 88 -7.03 6.07 1.03
CA GLY A 88 -7.02 7.22 1.93
C GLY A 88 -8.27 8.11 1.81
N THR A 89 -9.45 7.54 1.59
CA THR A 89 -10.74 8.25 1.44
C THR A 89 -11.03 9.22 2.59
N VAL A 90 -10.70 8.86 3.84
CA VAL A 90 -10.84 9.78 4.99
C VAL A 90 -9.94 11.01 4.85
N ASN A 91 -8.68 10.82 4.45
CA ASN A 91 -7.76 11.93 4.18
C ASN A 91 -8.30 12.82 3.05
N TYR A 92 -8.75 12.21 1.97
CA TYR A 92 -9.32 12.90 0.82
C TYR A 92 -10.55 13.74 1.22
N ALA A 93 -11.48 13.15 1.97
CA ALA A 93 -12.69 13.82 2.45
C ALA A 93 -12.39 15.05 3.34
N HIS A 94 -11.28 15.00 4.09
CA HIS A 94 -10.81 16.09 4.93
C HIS A 94 -9.84 17.06 4.24
N GLY A 95 -9.54 16.86 2.95
CA GLY A 95 -8.58 17.69 2.21
C GLY A 95 -7.12 17.51 2.64
N LEU A 96 -6.80 16.40 3.35
CA LEU A 96 -5.43 16.06 3.71
C LEU A 96 -4.73 15.45 2.49
N PRO A 97 -3.61 16.03 1.98
CA PRO A 97 -3.00 15.61 0.73
C PRO A 97 -2.16 14.34 0.87
N ILE A 98 -2.76 13.25 1.35
CA ILE A 98 -2.19 11.91 1.49
C ILE A 98 -3.25 10.91 1.05
N PHE A 99 -3.36 10.70 -0.24
CA PHE A 99 -4.26 9.75 -0.89
C PHE A 99 -3.73 9.41 -2.28
N CYS A 100 -4.17 8.30 -2.85
CA CYS A 100 -3.79 7.88 -4.18
C CYS A 100 -4.91 7.06 -4.86
N SER A 101 -4.70 6.70 -6.12
CA SER A 101 -5.36 5.55 -6.73
C SER A 101 -4.33 4.48 -7.01
N CYS A 102 -4.68 3.23 -6.84
CA CYS A 102 -3.78 2.13 -7.12
C CYS A 102 -4.46 0.99 -7.90
N LEU A 103 -3.77 0.48 -8.91
CA LEU A 103 -4.24 -0.58 -9.79
C LEU A 103 -3.16 -1.64 -10.01
N ALA A 104 -3.49 -2.90 -9.77
CA ALA A 104 -2.68 -4.04 -10.13
C ALA A 104 -3.39 -4.93 -11.16
N LEU A 105 -2.65 -5.60 -12.02
CA LEU A 105 -3.12 -6.80 -12.71
C LEU A 105 -2.53 -8.03 -12.03
N GLU A 106 -3.40 -8.87 -11.51
CA GLU A 106 -3.04 -10.21 -11.03
C GLU A 106 -3.24 -11.26 -12.12
N VAL A 107 -2.30 -12.19 -12.20
CA VAL A 107 -2.41 -13.41 -13.01
C VAL A 107 -2.35 -14.60 -12.05
N ASP A 108 -3.37 -15.43 -12.06
CA ASP A 108 -3.51 -16.56 -11.13
C ASP A 108 -3.36 -16.13 -9.66
N GLY A 109 -3.88 -14.94 -9.30
CA GLY A 109 -3.86 -14.38 -7.94
C GLY A 109 -2.54 -13.73 -7.52
N ARG A 110 -1.59 -13.53 -8.45
CA ARG A 110 -0.30 -12.91 -8.19
C ARG A 110 -0.16 -11.60 -8.96
N PRO A 111 0.19 -10.47 -8.31
CA PRO A 111 0.42 -9.21 -9.00
C PRO A 111 1.58 -9.30 -10.01
N GLU A 112 1.34 -8.90 -11.25
CA GLU A 112 2.29 -8.95 -12.36
C GLU A 112 2.67 -7.57 -12.87
N VAL A 113 1.72 -6.62 -12.86
CA VAL A 113 1.99 -5.19 -13.09
C VAL A 113 1.24 -4.35 -12.07
N ALA A 114 1.78 -3.19 -11.74
CA ALA A 114 1.22 -2.26 -10.79
C ALA A 114 1.46 -0.80 -11.18
N ALA A 115 0.48 0.05 -10.86
CA ALA A 115 0.61 1.49 -10.89
C ALA A 115 -0.09 2.10 -9.68
N VAL A 116 0.56 3.08 -9.02
CA VAL A 116 0.02 3.87 -7.90
C VAL A 116 0.28 5.34 -8.21
N CYS A 117 -0.75 6.18 -8.17
CA CYS A 117 -0.65 7.61 -8.47
C CYS A 117 -1.03 8.46 -7.25
N ASP A 118 -0.06 9.19 -6.68
CA ASP A 118 -0.30 10.31 -5.78
C ASP A 118 -0.42 11.60 -6.62
N PRO A 119 -1.64 12.11 -6.85
CA PRO A 119 -1.83 13.27 -7.69
C PRO A 119 -1.38 14.58 -7.01
N THR A 120 -1.32 14.60 -5.67
CA THR A 120 -0.95 15.79 -4.90
C THR A 120 0.53 16.11 -5.01
N ARG A 121 1.38 15.07 -5.09
CA ARG A 121 2.83 15.16 -5.26
C ARG A 121 3.27 14.94 -6.70
N ARG A 122 2.34 14.58 -7.60
CA ARG A 122 2.64 14.17 -8.98
C ARG A 122 3.64 13.01 -9.01
N GLU A 123 3.42 12.04 -8.14
CA GLU A 123 4.24 10.85 -8.03
C GLU A 123 3.49 9.66 -8.63
N LEU A 124 4.11 9.04 -9.62
CA LEU A 124 3.64 7.81 -10.25
C LEU A 124 4.63 6.68 -9.94
N PHE A 125 4.20 5.76 -9.09
CA PHE A 125 4.92 4.52 -8.82
C PHE A 125 4.44 3.45 -9.78
N THR A 126 5.35 2.73 -10.39
CA THR A 126 5.05 1.62 -11.30
C THR A 126 5.93 0.43 -11.01
N ALA A 127 5.42 -0.78 -11.24
CA ALA A 127 6.23 -1.99 -11.14
C ALA A 127 5.77 -3.02 -12.18
N GLU A 128 6.71 -3.84 -12.61
CA GLU A 128 6.49 -5.01 -13.45
C GLU A 128 7.33 -6.16 -12.90
N ARG A 129 6.68 -7.30 -12.64
CA ARG A 129 7.31 -8.44 -11.97
C ARG A 129 8.53 -8.97 -12.75
N GLY A 130 9.66 -9.08 -12.04
CA GLY A 130 10.93 -9.53 -12.57
C GLY A 130 11.63 -8.50 -13.47
N VAL A 131 11.11 -7.26 -13.53
CA VAL A 131 11.70 -6.17 -14.33
C VAL A 131 12.18 -5.04 -13.43
N GLY A 132 11.40 -4.68 -12.40
CA GLY A 132 11.75 -3.64 -11.44
C GLY A 132 10.58 -2.74 -11.04
N ALA A 133 10.91 -1.70 -10.25
CA ALA A 133 9.97 -0.66 -9.84
C ALA A 133 10.55 0.74 -10.09
N TRP A 134 9.67 1.70 -10.37
CA TRP A 134 10.05 3.07 -10.72
C TRP A 134 9.14 4.10 -10.06
N LEU A 135 9.74 5.27 -9.72
CA LEU A 135 9.03 6.50 -9.39
C LEU A 135 9.27 7.53 -10.51
N ASN A 136 8.22 7.92 -11.22
CA ASN A 136 8.31 8.86 -12.34
C ASN A 136 9.40 8.46 -13.37
N GLY A 137 9.53 7.16 -13.63
CA GLY A 137 10.54 6.61 -14.54
C GLY A 137 11.95 6.44 -13.97
N ALA A 138 12.22 6.91 -12.74
CA ALA A 138 13.48 6.66 -12.05
C ALA A 138 13.43 5.35 -11.23
N PRO A 139 14.42 4.45 -11.33
CA PRO A 139 14.41 3.19 -10.61
C PRO A 139 14.32 3.39 -9.09
N LEU A 140 13.46 2.62 -8.44
CA LEU A 140 13.31 2.60 -7.00
C LEU A 140 14.29 1.65 -6.32
N ARG A 141 14.65 1.99 -5.08
CA ARG A 141 15.36 1.11 -4.16
C ARG A 141 14.92 1.39 -2.73
N VAL A 142 14.72 0.34 -1.97
CA VAL A 142 14.47 0.42 -0.53
C VAL A 142 15.64 1.03 0.23
N SER A 143 15.39 1.43 1.47
CA SER A 143 16.39 2.05 2.37
C SER A 143 17.47 1.09 2.85
N GLY A 144 18.45 1.62 3.59
CA GLY A 144 19.57 0.85 4.14
C GLY A 144 19.56 0.64 5.65
N ALA A 145 18.48 1.02 6.38
CA ALA A 145 18.41 0.82 7.83
C ALA A 145 18.63 -0.66 8.21
N GLY A 146 19.52 -0.91 9.14
CA GLY A 146 19.95 -2.26 9.50
C GLY A 146 19.34 -2.80 10.79
N ALA A 147 18.58 -1.98 11.54
CA ALA A 147 17.90 -2.36 12.77
C ALA A 147 16.60 -1.55 12.93
N VAL A 148 15.61 -2.12 13.60
CA VAL A 148 14.34 -1.44 13.92
C VAL A 148 14.57 -0.17 14.73
N LEU A 149 15.57 -0.16 15.62
CA LEU A 149 15.95 1.03 16.41
C LEU A 149 16.32 2.25 15.54
N ASP A 150 16.84 2.03 14.36
CA ASP A 150 17.22 3.09 13.41
C ASP A 150 16.14 3.39 12.38
N ALA A 151 15.04 2.65 12.41
CA ALA A 151 14.02 2.66 11.38
C ALA A 151 12.94 3.72 11.61
N LEU A 152 12.48 4.35 10.52
CA LEU A 152 11.24 5.09 10.44
C LEU A 152 10.16 4.16 9.88
N LEU A 153 9.22 3.76 10.73
CA LEU A 153 8.15 2.83 10.39
C LEU A 153 6.81 3.54 10.18
N CYS A 154 5.89 2.87 9.50
CA CYS A 154 4.52 3.31 9.35
C CYS A 154 3.54 2.16 9.61
N THR A 155 2.29 2.50 9.95
CA THR A 155 1.19 1.55 10.12
C THR A 155 -0.13 2.21 9.77
N GLY A 156 -1.16 1.40 9.53
CA GLY A 156 -2.55 1.82 9.45
C GLY A 156 -3.42 1.15 10.51
N PHE A 157 -4.68 1.56 10.54
CA PHE A 157 -5.70 0.99 11.42
C PHE A 157 -6.94 0.75 10.61
N ALA A 158 -7.41 -0.49 10.58
CA ALA A 158 -8.61 -0.88 9.85
C ALA A 158 -9.86 -0.12 10.34
N TYR A 159 -10.89 -0.06 9.50
CA TYR A 159 -12.13 0.66 9.82
C TYR A 159 -12.92 0.04 10.98
N ASP A 160 -12.65 -1.21 11.34
CA ASP A 160 -13.21 -1.90 12.51
C ASP A 160 -12.30 -1.83 13.76
N VAL A 161 -11.35 -0.90 13.80
CA VAL A 161 -10.42 -0.72 14.92
C VAL A 161 -11.09 -0.59 16.28
N HIS A 162 -12.34 -0.12 16.33
CA HIS A 162 -13.13 -0.03 17.58
C HIS A 162 -13.39 -1.39 18.22
N GLU A 163 -13.41 -2.47 17.44
CA GLU A 163 -13.61 -3.84 17.92
C GLU A 163 -12.31 -4.49 18.38
N THR A 164 -11.16 -4.00 17.87
CA THR A 164 -9.84 -4.62 18.06
C THR A 164 -8.81 -3.67 18.64
N ILE A 165 -9.28 -2.60 19.30
CA ILE A 165 -8.44 -1.48 19.76
C ILE A 165 -7.24 -1.92 20.59
N TYR A 166 -7.40 -2.90 21.49
CA TYR A 166 -6.30 -3.33 22.37
C TYR A 166 -5.19 -4.04 21.59
N GLU A 167 -5.54 -4.91 20.63
CA GLU A 167 -4.55 -5.61 19.80
C GLU A 167 -3.74 -4.62 18.97
N VAL A 168 -4.43 -3.65 18.36
CA VAL A 168 -3.81 -2.62 17.52
C VAL A 168 -2.91 -1.70 18.34
N VAL A 169 -3.38 -1.25 19.52
CA VAL A 169 -2.61 -0.34 20.40
C VAL A 169 -1.41 -1.04 21.03
N ASP A 170 -1.55 -2.30 21.44
CA ASP A 170 -0.44 -3.08 22.00
C ASP A 170 0.67 -3.29 20.96
N LEU A 171 0.31 -3.63 19.73
CA LEU A 171 1.28 -3.78 18.65
C LEU A 171 1.93 -2.42 18.29
N PHE A 172 1.15 -1.36 18.19
CA PHE A 172 1.67 -0.01 17.97
C PHE A 172 2.64 0.39 19.07
N ALA A 173 2.29 0.18 20.36
CA ALA A 173 3.15 0.47 21.49
C ALA A 173 4.45 -0.36 21.45
N ALA A 174 4.37 -1.63 21.02
CA ALA A 174 5.54 -2.49 20.87
C ALA A 174 6.54 -1.93 19.86
N PHE A 175 6.09 -1.38 18.75
CA PHE A 175 6.96 -0.75 17.76
C PHE A 175 7.46 0.63 18.19
N VAL A 176 6.60 1.46 18.82
CA VAL A 176 7.01 2.78 19.35
C VAL A 176 8.14 2.64 20.37
N ALA A 177 8.11 1.59 21.18
CA ALA A 177 9.16 1.33 22.19
C ALA A 177 10.52 0.88 21.58
N ARG A 178 10.55 0.51 20.29
CA ARG A 178 11.74 -0.11 19.66
C ARG A 178 12.27 0.66 18.44
N ALA A 179 11.39 1.30 17.68
CA ALA A 179 11.75 2.01 16.45
C ALA A 179 12.24 3.43 16.75
N ARG A 180 12.96 4.02 15.81
CA ARG A 180 13.29 5.46 15.86
C ARG A 180 12.05 6.33 15.91
N ALA A 181 11.06 6.02 15.09
CA ALA A 181 9.75 6.67 15.10
C ALA A 181 8.74 5.84 14.30
N VAL A 182 7.45 6.03 14.59
CA VAL A 182 6.34 5.44 13.86
C VAL A 182 5.45 6.57 13.32
N ARG A 183 4.88 6.34 12.12
CA ARG A 183 3.91 7.21 11.46
C ARG A 183 2.60 6.46 11.27
N ARG A 184 1.51 7.23 11.12
CA ARG A 184 0.20 6.75 10.68
C ARG A 184 -0.29 7.77 9.64
N LEU A 185 -0.03 7.49 8.34
CA LEU A 185 -0.32 8.47 7.28
C LEU A 185 -1.74 8.31 6.73
N GLY A 186 -2.28 7.10 6.67
CA GLY A 186 -3.67 6.83 6.37
C GLY A 186 -3.97 6.56 4.89
N SER A 187 -2.98 6.05 4.18
CA SER A 187 -3.05 5.53 2.81
C SER A 187 -2.09 4.35 2.72
N ALA A 188 -2.61 3.13 2.75
CA ALA A 188 -1.80 1.91 2.83
C ALA A 188 -0.91 1.73 1.58
N ALA A 189 -1.46 2.01 0.40
CA ALA A 189 -0.69 1.94 -0.84
C ALA A 189 0.45 2.96 -0.88
N LEU A 190 0.25 4.21 -0.40
CA LEU A 190 1.34 5.20 -0.31
C LEU A 190 2.37 4.82 0.74
N ASP A 191 1.96 4.30 1.89
CA ASP A 191 2.87 3.85 2.93
C ASP A 191 3.81 2.76 2.41
N LEU A 192 3.28 1.78 1.68
CA LEU A 192 4.06 0.75 0.98
C LEU A 192 4.96 1.34 -0.11
N CYS A 193 4.46 2.25 -0.94
CA CYS A 193 5.26 2.95 -1.95
C CYS A 193 6.40 3.76 -1.32
N TYR A 194 6.20 4.31 -0.13
CA TYR A 194 7.27 5.01 0.59
C TYR A 194 8.31 4.06 1.16
N VAL A 195 7.95 2.84 1.54
CA VAL A 195 8.93 1.79 1.85
C VAL A 195 9.75 1.45 0.59
N ALA A 196 9.10 1.24 -0.55
CA ALA A 196 9.76 0.97 -1.82
C ALA A 196 10.72 2.08 -2.26
N ALA A 197 10.39 3.34 -1.95
CA ALA A 197 11.20 4.51 -2.26
C ALA A 197 12.31 4.80 -1.22
N GLY A 198 12.42 4.00 -0.17
CA GLY A 198 13.38 4.20 0.92
C GLY A 198 13.11 5.43 1.79
N ARG A 199 11.89 5.99 1.73
CA ARG A 199 11.43 7.09 2.61
C ARG A 199 10.98 6.58 3.96
N LEU A 200 10.43 5.36 4.00
CA LEU A 200 10.14 4.57 5.18
C LEU A 200 10.99 3.30 5.13
N ASP A 201 11.24 2.70 6.28
CA ASP A 201 12.04 1.48 6.39
C ASP A 201 11.16 0.22 6.50
N GLY A 202 9.93 0.38 6.97
CA GLY A 202 8.97 -0.71 7.10
C GLY A 202 7.55 -0.22 7.36
N PHE A 203 6.61 -1.11 7.09
CA PHE A 203 5.16 -0.92 7.25
C PHE A 203 4.54 -2.22 7.75
N TRP A 204 3.52 -2.12 8.59
CA TRP A 204 2.67 -3.26 8.98
C TRP A 204 1.22 -2.80 9.11
N GLU A 205 0.31 -3.63 8.65
CA GLU A 205 -1.13 -3.42 8.85
C GLU A 205 -1.88 -4.75 8.72
N GLN A 206 -3.03 -4.85 9.38
CA GLN A 206 -3.92 -6.01 9.32
C GLN A 206 -5.33 -5.57 8.94
N ARG A 207 -6.17 -6.55 8.51
CA ARG A 207 -7.55 -6.36 8.07
C ARG A 207 -7.68 -5.46 6.86
N LEU A 208 -6.68 -5.55 5.98
CA LEU A 208 -6.68 -4.94 4.67
C LEU A 208 -7.41 -5.81 3.64
N HIS A 209 -7.92 -5.16 2.63
CA HIS A 209 -8.49 -5.80 1.45
C HIS A 209 -7.45 -5.89 0.31
N PRO A 210 -7.67 -6.76 -0.70
CA PRO A 210 -6.73 -6.90 -1.80
C PRO A 210 -6.39 -5.59 -2.52
N TRP A 211 -7.34 -4.68 -2.67
CA TRP A 211 -7.13 -3.41 -3.36
C TRP A 211 -6.22 -2.45 -2.60
N ASP A 212 -6.14 -2.52 -1.26
CA ASP A 212 -5.29 -1.65 -0.43
C ASP A 212 -3.80 -1.90 -0.66
N PHE A 213 -3.41 -3.12 -1.02
CA PHE A 213 -1.99 -3.50 -1.04
C PHE A 213 -1.51 -4.29 -2.28
N SER A 214 -2.40 -4.84 -3.13
CA SER A 214 -1.96 -5.66 -4.26
C SER A 214 -0.97 -4.93 -5.17
N ALA A 215 -1.28 -3.70 -5.57
CA ALA A 215 -0.38 -2.90 -6.40
C ALA A 215 0.93 -2.55 -5.69
N ALA A 216 0.82 -2.00 -4.48
CA ALA A 216 1.98 -1.47 -3.77
C ALA A 216 2.90 -2.57 -3.22
N SER A 217 2.39 -3.78 -2.92
CA SER A 217 3.23 -4.92 -2.55
C SER A 217 4.20 -5.30 -3.67
N LEU A 218 3.75 -5.29 -4.93
CA LEU A 218 4.63 -5.52 -6.07
C LEU A 218 5.70 -4.41 -6.19
N VAL A 219 5.34 -3.15 -5.94
CA VAL A 219 6.31 -2.04 -5.96
C VAL A 219 7.39 -2.26 -4.89
N VAL A 220 7.02 -2.74 -3.68
CA VAL A 220 7.99 -3.07 -2.64
C VAL A 220 8.91 -4.22 -3.06
N GLU A 221 8.36 -5.34 -3.54
CA GLU A 221 9.15 -6.50 -3.97
C GLU A 221 10.14 -6.13 -5.06
N GLU A 222 9.69 -5.43 -6.10
CA GLU A 222 10.51 -5.06 -7.26
C GLU A 222 11.51 -3.94 -6.98
N SER A 223 11.38 -3.24 -5.84
CA SER A 223 12.39 -2.28 -5.35
C SER A 223 13.48 -2.92 -4.47
N GLY A 224 13.39 -4.25 -4.24
CA GLY A 224 14.31 -5.02 -3.40
C GLY A 224 13.89 -5.12 -1.93
N GLY A 225 12.66 -4.77 -1.59
CA GLY A 225 12.06 -4.99 -0.29
C GLY A 225 11.53 -6.41 -0.09
N LEU A 226 11.04 -6.69 1.11
CA LEU A 226 10.36 -7.94 1.45
C LEU A 226 8.94 -7.66 1.92
N VAL A 227 8.01 -8.54 1.52
CA VAL A 227 6.64 -8.60 2.04
C VAL A 227 6.34 -10.00 2.59
N SER A 228 5.62 -10.06 3.70
CA SER A 228 5.17 -11.30 4.33
C SER A 228 3.86 -11.09 5.09
N ARG A 229 3.31 -12.19 5.58
CA ARG A 229 2.31 -12.17 6.65
C ARG A 229 2.96 -11.82 7.99
N PHE A 230 2.14 -11.62 9.03
CA PHE A 230 2.59 -11.29 10.39
C PHE A 230 3.43 -12.40 11.05
N ASP A 231 3.25 -13.64 10.64
CA ASP A 231 4.03 -14.79 11.09
C ASP A 231 5.30 -15.06 10.26
N GLY A 232 5.61 -14.19 9.30
CA GLY A 232 6.73 -14.33 8.38
C GLY A 232 6.49 -15.29 7.21
N SER A 233 5.32 -15.93 7.13
CA SER A 233 4.97 -16.82 6.01
C SER A 233 4.73 -16.02 4.72
N SER A 234 4.69 -16.76 3.60
CA SER A 234 4.53 -16.15 2.26
C SER A 234 3.27 -15.29 2.18
N PHE A 235 3.45 -14.08 1.66
CA PHE A 235 2.37 -13.15 1.38
C PHE A 235 1.52 -13.63 0.20
N ASP A 236 0.22 -13.41 0.30
CA ASP A 236 -0.73 -13.44 -0.81
C ASP A 236 -1.76 -12.32 -0.63
N THR A 237 -2.36 -11.87 -1.73
CA THR A 237 -3.29 -10.74 -1.74
C THR A 237 -4.66 -11.03 -1.14
N GLN A 238 -4.88 -12.20 -0.53
CA GLN A 238 -6.11 -12.59 0.16
C GLN A 238 -5.93 -12.70 1.67
N CYS A 239 -4.69 -12.53 2.17
CA CYS A 239 -4.38 -12.80 3.58
C CYS A 239 -4.85 -11.72 4.57
N GLY A 240 -5.23 -10.54 4.08
CA GLY A 240 -5.75 -9.44 4.90
C GLY A 240 -4.74 -8.79 5.84
N GLN A 241 -3.45 -9.08 5.72
CA GLN A 241 -2.39 -8.52 6.55
C GLN A 241 -1.07 -8.46 5.79
N ILE A 242 -0.22 -7.49 6.14
CA ILE A 242 1.07 -7.30 5.49
C ILE A 242 2.13 -6.78 6.46
N VAL A 243 3.33 -7.32 6.37
CA VAL A 243 4.56 -6.71 6.84
C VAL A 243 5.42 -6.44 5.62
N ALA A 244 5.77 -5.19 5.40
CA ALA A 244 6.68 -4.77 4.33
C ALA A 244 7.90 -4.08 4.94
N SER A 245 9.08 -4.29 4.35
CA SER A 245 10.31 -3.68 4.83
C SER A 245 11.38 -3.56 3.75
N ASN A 246 12.48 -2.89 4.10
CA ASN A 246 13.69 -2.84 3.28
C ASN A 246 14.45 -4.18 3.19
N GLY A 247 13.89 -5.27 3.71
CA GLY A 247 14.48 -6.61 3.76
C GLY A 247 15.50 -6.82 4.89
N ARG A 248 16.17 -5.78 5.37
CA ARG A 248 17.20 -5.92 6.41
C ARG A 248 16.63 -5.99 7.83
N ILE A 249 15.53 -5.30 8.07
CA ILE A 249 14.84 -5.25 9.37
C ILE A 249 13.64 -6.19 9.44
N HIS A 250 13.38 -6.98 8.39
CA HIS A 250 12.13 -7.74 8.25
C HIS A 250 11.95 -8.77 9.37
N GLU A 251 12.96 -9.58 9.64
CA GLU A 251 12.93 -10.58 10.72
C GLU A 251 12.75 -9.95 12.10
N GLU A 252 13.38 -8.78 12.33
CA GLU A 252 13.21 -8.06 13.60
C GLU A 252 11.78 -7.51 13.75
N MET A 253 11.15 -7.03 12.65
CA MET A 253 9.74 -6.63 12.66
C MET A 253 8.82 -7.80 12.97
N ILE A 254 9.02 -8.97 12.35
CA ILE A 254 8.27 -10.20 12.65
C ILE A 254 8.43 -10.59 14.12
N ALA A 255 9.65 -10.52 14.67
CA ALA A 255 9.90 -10.81 16.07
C ALA A 255 9.15 -9.85 17.03
N VAL A 256 9.05 -8.57 16.68
CA VAL A 256 8.24 -7.59 17.44
C VAL A 256 6.76 -7.98 17.40
N ILE A 257 6.23 -8.32 16.23
CA ILE A 257 4.83 -8.74 16.08
C ILE A 257 4.53 -10.02 16.89
N ALA A 258 5.47 -10.98 16.90
CA ALA A 258 5.35 -12.21 17.70
C ALA A 258 5.48 -11.98 19.22
N GLY A 259 5.61 -10.74 19.69
CA GLY A 259 5.71 -10.42 21.11
C GLY A 259 7.07 -10.73 21.73
N SER A 260 8.14 -10.85 20.93
CA SER A 260 9.49 -11.03 21.46
C SER A 260 9.91 -9.88 22.37
N PRO A 261 10.56 -10.13 23.52
CA PRO A 261 11.01 -9.07 24.42
C PRO A 261 11.99 -8.12 23.70
N PRO A 262 12.04 -6.83 24.09
CA PRO A 262 13.04 -5.92 23.55
C PRO A 262 14.45 -6.45 23.82
N PRO A 263 15.43 -6.20 22.94
CA PRO A 263 16.83 -6.53 23.23
C PRO A 263 17.21 -5.91 24.57
N ALA A 264 17.91 -6.66 25.43
CA ALA A 264 18.28 -6.20 26.78
C ALA A 264 19.01 -4.85 26.66
N ALA A 265 18.53 -3.86 27.39
CA ALA A 265 19.18 -2.56 27.50
C ALA A 265 20.60 -2.77 28.10
N GLY A 266 21.64 -2.82 27.27
CA GLY A 266 22.99 -3.11 27.77
C GLY A 266 24.10 -3.26 26.74
N GLN A 267 23.86 -3.07 25.47
CA GLN A 267 24.95 -3.01 24.48
C GLN A 267 24.89 -1.73 23.62
N GLY A 268 24.62 -0.62 24.28
CA GLY A 268 24.79 0.68 23.67
C GLY A 268 26.27 0.93 23.40
N ARG A 269 26.65 1.04 22.11
CA ARG A 269 27.92 1.62 21.71
C ARG A 269 28.09 2.97 22.42
N ALA A 270 29.13 3.08 23.24
CA ALA A 270 29.54 4.35 23.84
C ALA A 270 29.65 5.42 22.74
N PRO A 271 29.17 6.66 22.97
CA PRO A 271 29.29 7.72 21.99
C PRO A 271 30.79 8.00 21.80
N ASN A 272 31.23 7.86 20.55
CA ASN A 272 32.60 8.21 20.14
C ASN A 272 32.73 9.74 20.27
N ARG A 273 33.18 10.23 21.43
CA ARG A 273 33.58 11.62 21.61
C ARG A 273 34.96 11.78 20.96
N THR A 274 34.95 12.21 19.72
CA THR A 274 36.14 12.82 19.12
C THR A 274 36.20 14.27 19.55
N THR A 275 37.21 14.58 20.32
CA THR A 275 37.69 15.94 20.64
C THR A 275 38.15 16.66 19.39
#